data_5d01758ca204cc52aa2486f706b52bdb
#
_entry.id   5d01758ca204cc52aa2486f706b52bdb
#
_cell.length_a   1.000
_cell.length_b   1.000
_cell.length_c   1.000
_cell.angle_alpha   90.00
_cell.angle_beta   90.00
_cell.angle_gamma   90.00
#
_symmetry.space_group_name_H-M   'P 1'
#
loop_
_entity.id
_entity.type
_entity.pdbx_description
1 polymer ?
#
loop_
_entity_poly.entity_id
_entity_poly.type
_entity_poly.pdbx_seq_one_letter_code
_entity_poly.pdbx_strand_id
1 'polypeptide(L)'
;LSGNPVAVAAGMASLRLATPEVYRAVDKHADLLSNLVSTALSKEGVAHHIQRASNMLSVRFADGEGHNFADMKAADTFRFPAFFHALLDNGVFVSPSVFETWFVSSALTDNDFDKIEKALVPAAKAAAAAHDTNA
;
A
#
# COMPACT_ATOMS: atom_id res chain seq x y z
N LEU A 1 -16.43 -25.03 8.44
CA LEU A 1 -15.13 -25.54 8.96
C LEU A 1 -14.64 -24.83 10.22
N SER A 2 -15.45 -23.96 10.82
CA SER A 2 -15.15 -23.32 12.10
C SER A 2 -15.03 -24.36 13.21
N GLY A 3 -14.10 -24.15 14.15
CA GLY A 3 -13.87 -25.09 15.25
C GLY A 3 -13.03 -26.32 14.89
N ASN A 4 -12.48 -26.40 13.68
CA ASN A 4 -11.53 -27.46 13.34
C ASN A 4 -10.30 -27.41 14.28
N PRO A 5 -9.94 -28.51 14.99
CA PRO A 5 -8.87 -28.49 15.99
C PRO A 5 -7.52 -28.03 15.43
N VAL A 6 -7.18 -28.38 14.19
CA VAL A 6 -5.92 -27.96 13.55
C VAL A 6 -5.94 -26.45 13.29
N ALA A 7 -7.04 -25.92 12.73
CA ALA A 7 -7.19 -24.49 12.49
C ALA A 7 -7.17 -23.68 13.81
N VAL A 8 -7.84 -24.19 14.86
CA VAL A 8 -7.81 -23.56 16.18
C VAL A 8 -6.41 -23.55 16.77
N ALA A 9 -5.69 -24.68 16.71
CA ALA A 9 -4.32 -24.75 17.19
C ALA A 9 -3.38 -23.78 16.44
N ALA A 10 -3.49 -23.69 15.12
CA ALA A 10 -2.74 -22.75 14.30
C ALA A 10 -3.08 -21.29 14.64
N GLY A 11 -4.37 -20.97 14.78
CA GLY A 11 -4.81 -19.64 15.19
C GLY A 11 -4.29 -19.24 16.58
N MET A 12 -4.35 -20.14 17.55
CA MET A 12 -3.77 -19.90 18.88
C MET A 12 -2.26 -19.70 18.84
N ALA A 13 -1.53 -20.43 18.01
CA ALA A 13 -0.10 -20.24 17.83
C ALA A 13 0.20 -18.85 17.22
N SER A 14 -0.53 -18.45 16.19
CA SER A 14 -0.40 -17.13 15.58
C SER A 14 -0.68 -16.00 16.58
N LEU A 15 -1.75 -16.11 17.37
CA LEU A 15 -2.09 -15.10 18.38
C LEU A 15 -1.03 -14.99 19.48
N ARG A 16 -0.39 -16.09 19.89
CA ARG A 16 0.72 -16.07 20.86
C ARG A 16 1.96 -15.37 20.31
N LEU A 17 2.19 -15.44 18.99
CA LEU A 17 3.29 -14.77 18.31
C LEU A 17 2.99 -13.30 18.00
N ALA A 18 1.74 -12.88 18.02
CA ALA A 18 1.33 -11.49 17.81
C ALA A 18 1.60 -10.65 19.09
N THR A 19 2.88 -10.46 19.40
CA THR A 19 3.33 -9.70 20.58
C THR A 19 3.28 -8.19 20.32
N PRO A 20 3.35 -7.34 21.38
CA PRO A 20 3.45 -5.88 21.20
C PRO A 20 4.64 -5.46 20.33
N GLU A 21 5.74 -6.22 20.33
CA GLU A 21 6.93 -5.98 19.50
C GLU A 21 6.60 -6.14 18.00
N VAL A 22 5.84 -7.21 17.66
CA VAL A 22 5.39 -7.46 16.29
C VAL A 22 4.50 -6.31 15.80
N TYR A 23 3.54 -5.86 16.60
CA TYR A 23 2.70 -4.72 16.26
C TYR A 23 3.50 -3.44 16.05
N ARG A 24 4.46 -3.13 16.94
CA ARG A 24 5.35 -1.98 16.76
C ARG A 24 6.18 -2.07 15.49
N ALA A 25 6.65 -3.27 15.11
CA ALA A 25 7.37 -3.46 13.85
C ALA A 25 6.48 -3.20 12.64
N VAL A 26 5.25 -3.72 12.64
CA VAL A 26 4.28 -3.49 11.55
C VAL A 26 3.93 -2.00 11.42
N ASP A 27 3.70 -1.31 12.55
CA ASP A 27 3.41 0.14 12.53
C ASP A 27 4.58 0.94 11.95
N LYS A 28 5.82 0.63 12.38
CA LYS A 28 7.04 1.25 11.82
C LYS A 28 7.18 1.02 10.32
N HIS A 29 6.91 -0.21 9.85
CA HIS A 29 6.96 -0.54 8.43
C HIS A 29 5.88 0.20 7.64
N ALA A 30 4.68 0.36 8.21
CA ALA A 30 3.61 1.13 7.58
C ALA A 30 3.96 2.62 7.46
N ASP A 31 4.61 3.20 8.49
CA ASP A 31 5.12 4.57 8.46
C ASP A 31 6.18 4.73 7.36
N LEU A 32 7.14 3.81 7.30
CA LEU A 32 8.20 3.84 6.29
C LEU A 32 7.63 3.72 4.88
N LEU A 33 6.75 2.75 4.65
CA LEU A 33 6.11 2.55 3.33
C LEU A 33 5.30 3.79 2.92
N SER A 34 4.51 4.36 3.83
CA SER A 34 3.73 5.58 3.57
C SER A 34 4.62 6.74 3.13
N ASN A 35 5.75 6.93 3.83
CA ASN A 35 6.71 7.99 3.53
C ASN A 35 7.41 7.77 2.18
N LEU A 36 7.81 6.53 1.85
CA LEU A 36 8.43 6.21 0.57
C LEU A 36 7.48 6.46 -0.60
N VAL A 37 6.23 5.99 -0.50
CA VAL A 37 5.21 6.21 -1.53
C VAL A 37 4.92 7.69 -1.72
N SER A 38 4.68 8.41 -0.61
CA SER A 38 4.37 9.85 -0.68
C SER A 38 5.54 10.64 -1.24
N THR A 39 6.77 10.34 -0.84
CA THR A 39 7.99 11.00 -1.35
C THR A 39 8.14 10.79 -2.86
N ALA A 40 7.94 9.55 -3.33
CA ALA A 40 8.07 9.23 -4.76
C ALA A 40 7.01 9.96 -5.60
N LEU A 41 5.75 9.93 -5.19
CA LEU A 41 4.66 10.59 -5.88
C LEU A 41 4.78 12.13 -5.86
N SER A 42 5.17 12.71 -4.72
CA SER A 42 5.41 14.16 -4.59
C SER A 42 6.53 14.63 -5.52
N LYS A 43 7.61 13.84 -5.66
CA LYS A 43 8.73 14.17 -6.53
C LYS A 43 8.34 14.28 -8.01
N GLU A 44 7.35 13.52 -8.43
CA GLU A 44 6.82 13.56 -9.80
C GLU A 44 5.59 14.48 -9.93
N GLY A 45 5.25 15.26 -8.89
CA GLY A 45 4.14 16.21 -8.89
C GLY A 45 2.75 15.57 -8.95
N VAL A 46 2.63 14.30 -8.55
CA VAL A 46 1.34 13.60 -8.52
C VAL A 46 0.59 13.95 -7.24
N ALA A 47 -0.59 14.58 -7.38
CA ALA A 47 -1.50 14.82 -6.27
C ALA A 47 -1.91 13.48 -5.63
N HIS A 48 -1.72 13.35 -4.32
CA HIS A 48 -2.05 12.11 -3.62
C HIS A 48 -2.27 12.33 -2.13
N HIS A 49 -2.97 11.39 -1.52
CA HIS A 49 -3.10 11.26 -0.08
C HIS A 49 -2.93 9.79 0.33
N ILE A 50 -2.15 9.53 1.38
CA ILE A 50 -2.04 8.19 1.95
C ILE A 50 -3.08 8.05 3.05
N GLN A 51 -4.17 7.33 2.74
CA GLN A 51 -5.20 6.99 3.72
C GLN A 51 -4.69 5.92 4.67
N ARG A 52 -4.90 6.10 5.96
CA ARG A 52 -4.43 5.16 6.96
C ARG A 52 -5.50 4.79 7.98
N ALA A 53 -5.51 3.51 8.35
CA ALA A 53 -6.21 2.99 9.52
C ALA A 53 -5.22 2.10 10.29
N SER A 54 -4.54 2.67 11.30
CA SER A 54 -3.40 2.05 12.00
C SER A 54 -2.26 1.70 11.02
N ASN A 55 -1.97 0.42 10.82
CA ASN A 55 -0.94 -0.08 9.91
C ASN A 55 -1.46 -0.55 8.54
N MET A 56 -2.72 -0.32 8.28
CA MET A 56 -3.32 -0.51 6.95
C MET A 56 -3.28 0.82 6.20
N LEU A 57 -2.99 0.78 4.90
CA LEU A 57 -2.90 1.99 4.08
C LEU A 57 -3.45 1.79 2.68
N SER A 58 -3.85 2.87 2.04
CA SER A 58 -4.18 2.92 0.61
C SER A 58 -3.75 4.27 0.03
N VAL A 59 -3.52 4.30 -1.28
CA VAL A 59 -3.15 5.51 -2.00
C VAL A 59 -4.38 6.07 -2.68
N ARG A 60 -4.71 7.32 -2.38
CA ARG A 60 -5.70 8.09 -3.10
C ARG A 60 -4.97 9.09 -4.02
N PHE A 61 -5.25 9.08 -5.31
CA PHE A 61 -4.66 10.01 -6.27
C PHE A 61 -5.49 11.30 -6.36
N ALA A 62 -5.51 12.05 -5.29
CA ALA A 62 -6.06 13.39 -5.17
C ALA A 62 -5.60 14.01 -3.84
N ASP A 63 -5.68 15.31 -3.73
CA ASP A 63 -5.38 16.02 -2.47
C ASP A 63 -6.43 15.72 -1.40
N GLY A 64 -5.97 15.65 -0.15
CA GLY A 64 -6.81 15.46 1.04
C GLY A 64 -7.37 14.05 1.22
N GLU A 65 -8.07 13.86 2.33
CA GLU A 65 -8.68 12.59 2.71
C GLU A 65 -9.92 12.27 1.89
N GLY A 66 -10.18 10.98 1.65
CA GLY A 66 -11.46 10.48 1.18
C GLY A 66 -12.26 9.90 2.36
N HIS A 67 -13.48 10.36 2.56
CA HIS A 67 -14.30 9.95 3.70
C HIS A 67 -15.33 8.87 3.35
N ASN A 68 -15.51 8.60 2.07
CA ASN A 68 -16.47 7.62 1.57
C ASN A 68 -16.07 7.10 0.18
N PHE A 69 -16.81 6.14 -0.33
CA PHE A 69 -16.53 5.54 -1.64
C PHE A 69 -16.69 6.52 -2.81
N ALA A 70 -17.59 7.50 -2.71
CA ALA A 70 -17.75 8.50 -3.76
C ALA A 70 -16.50 9.39 -3.87
N ASP A 71 -15.89 9.78 -2.76
CA ASP A 71 -14.63 10.54 -2.74
C ASP A 71 -13.48 9.75 -3.38
N MET A 72 -13.42 8.44 -3.11
CA MET A 72 -12.42 7.57 -3.73
C MET A 72 -12.62 7.44 -5.24
N LYS A 73 -13.87 7.36 -5.70
CA LYS A 73 -14.20 7.32 -7.15
C LYS A 73 -13.92 8.64 -7.87
N ALA A 74 -14.01 9.75 -7.17
CA ALA A 74 -13.75 11.09 -7.73
C ALA A 74 -12.25 11.41 -7.85
N ALA A 75 -11.38 10.58 -7.30
CA ALA A 75 -9.93 10.72 -7.45
C ALA A 75 -9.46 10.27 -8.84
N ASP A 76 -8.24 10.64 -9.21
CA ASP A 76 -7.59 10.26 -10.48
C ASP A 76 -7.26 8.76 -10.52
N THR A 77 -8.29 7.90 -10.41
CA THR A 77 -8.12 6.44 -10.33
C THR A 77 -7.45 5.85 -11.57
N PHE A 78 -7.49 6.54 -12.70
CA PHE A 78 -6.80 6.17 -13.95
C PHE A 78 -5.26 6.10 -13.81
N ARG A 79 -4.67 6.74 -12.79
CA ARG A 79 -3.23 6.69 -12.53
C ARG A 79 -2.79 5.35 -11.94
N PHE A 80 -3.70 4.67 -11.24
CA PHE A 80 -3.35 3.47 -10.48
C PHE A 80 -2.89 2.29 -11.36
N PRO A 81 -3.52 1.95 -12.51
CA PRO A 81 -3.05 0.87 -13.35
C PRO A 81 -1.59 1.03 -13.79
N ALA A 82 -1.20 2.24 -14.22
CA ALA A 82 0.18 2.52 -14.64
C ALA A 82 1.16 2.42 -13.46
N PHE A 83 0.78 2.94 -12.30
CA PHE A 83 1.54 2.82 -11.05
C PHE A 83 1.71 1.35 -10.63
N PHE A 84 0.62 0.58 -10.61
CA PHE A 84 0.61 -0.83 -10.25
C PHE A 84 1.50 -1.69 -11.16
N HIS A 85 1.33 -1.56 -12.49
CA HIS A 85 2.13 -2.35 -13.44
C HIS A 85 3.62 -2.02 -13.35
N ALA A 86 3.98 -0.76 -13.17
CA ALA A 86 5.37 -0.38 -13.00
C ALA A 86 5.98 -0.94 -11.69
N LEU A 87 5.21 -1.00 -10.60
CA LEU A 87 5.65 -1.70 -9.38
C LEU A 87 5.83 -3.20 -9.63
N LEU A 88 4.87 -3.84 -10.28
CA LEU A 88 4.89 -5.27 -10.59
C LEU A 88 6.09 -5.64 -11.46
N ASP A 89 6.36 -4.87 -12.51
CA ASP A 89 7.50 -5.06 -13.42
C ASP A 89 8.85 -4.92 -12.71
N ASN A 90 8.87 -4.20 -11.58
CA ASN A 90 10.05 -4.03 -10.73
C ASN A 90 10.03 -4.93 -9.49
N GLY A 91 9.19 -5.99 -9.49
CA GLY A 91 9.18 -7.03 -8.47
C GLY A 91 8.46 -6.67 -7.17
N VAL A 92 7.61 -5.63 -7.19
CA VAL A 92 6.78 -5.25 -6.04
C VAL A 92 5.31 -5.47 -6.39
N PHE A 93 4.68 -6.41 -5.70
CA PHE A 93 3.25 -6.71 -5.85
C PHE A 93 2.46 -6.03 -4.73
N VAL A 94 1.56 -5.13 -5.10
CA VAL A 94 0.57 -4.50 -4.22
C VAL A 94 -0.84 -4.97 -4.62
N SER A 95 -1.87 -4.63 -3.85
CA SER A 95 -3.25 -4.94 -4.26
C SER A 95 -3.55 -4.36 -5.64
N PRO A 96 -4.18 -5.14 -6.56
CA PRO A 96 -4.36 -4.74 -7.95
C PRO A 96 -5.44 -3.69 -8.18
N SER A 97 -6.13 -3.25 -7.14
CA SER A 97 -7.20 -2.25 -7.20
C SER A 97 -6.88 -1.05 -6.30
N VAL A 98 -7.11 0.17 -6.82
CA VAL A 98 -6.99 1.41 -6.06
C VAL A 98 -7.97 1.49 -4.86
N PHE A 99 -9.03 0.68 -4.90
CA PHE A 99 -10.04 0.60 -3.84
C PHE A 99 -9.69 -0.39 -2.73
N GLU A 100 -8.57 -1.09 -2.86
CA GLU A 100 -8.13 -2.07 -1.88
C GLU A 100 -7.10 -1.50 -0.92
N THR A 101 -7.11 -2.05 0.28
CA THR A 101 -6.17 -1.70 1.34
C THR A 101 -4.90 -2.54 1.23
N TRP A 102 -3.75 -1.91 1.42
CA TRP A 102 -2.46 -2.58 1.55
C TRP A 102 -2.21 -2.96 3.00
N PHE A 103 -1.78 -4.20 3.19
CA PHE A 103 -1.41 -4.74 4.48
C PHE A 103 0.11 -4.90 4.56
N VAL A 104 0.69 -4.42 5.65
CA VAL A 104 2.12 -4.47 5.89
C VAL A 104 2.46 -5.67 6.79
N SER A 105 3.62 -6.26 6.60
CA SER A 105 4.09 -7.41 7.37
C SER A 105 5.29 -7.04 8.24
N SER A 106 5.40 -7.67 9.42
CA SER A 106 6.61 -7.61 10.25
C SER A 106 7.79 -8.39 9.65
N ALA A 107 7.57 -9.20 8.61
CA ALA A 107 8.60 -9.96 7.93
C ALA A 107 9.39 -9.16 6.89
N LEU A 108 8.97 -7.93 6.57
CA LEU A 108 9.72 -7.06 5.67
C LEU A 108 11.06 -6.69 6.29
N THR A 109 12.11 -6.71 5.46
CA THR A 109 13.48 -6.37 5.83
C THR A 109 13.91 -5.06 5.20
N ASP A 110 15.03 -4.49 5.64
CA ASP A 110 15.61 -3.30 5.01
C ASP A 110 15.88 -3.51 3.51
N ASN A 111 16.33 -4.73 3.11
CA ASN A 111 16.51 -5.06 1.70
C ASN A 111 15.20 -5.06 0.90
N ASP A 112 14.07 -5.39 1.52
CA ASP A 112 12.77 -5.31 0.87
C ASP A 112 12.33 -3.85 0.69
N PHE A 113 12.58 -3.00 1.70
CA PHE A 113 12.34 -1.56 1.59
C PHE A 113 13.23 -0.90 0.54
N ASP A 114 14.50 -1.29 0.41
CA ASP A 114 15.39 -0.83 -0.66
C ASP A 114 14.86 -1.18 -2.06
N LYS A 115 14.28 -2.38 -2.22
CA LYS A 115 13.64 -2.79 -3.47
C LYS A 115 12.39 -1.99 -3.76
N ILE A 116 11.54 -1.79 -2.73
CA ILE A 116 10.32 -0.98 -2.84
C ILE A 116 10.67 0.44 -3.24
N GLU A 117 11.64 1.08 -2.59
CA GLU A 117 12.07 2.44 -2.91
C GLU A 117 12.53 2.57 -4.37
N LYS A 118 13.34 1.61 -4.85
CA LYS A 118 13.78 1.57 -6.25
C LYS A 118 12.62 1.40 -7.22
N ALA A 119 11.66 0.53 -6.90
CA ALA A 119 10.48 0.27 -7.73
C ALA A 119 9.51 1.46 -7.78
N LEU A 120 9.44 2.24 -6.70
CA LEU A 120 8.58 3.43 -6.63
C LEU A 120 9.01 4.54 -7.59
N VAL A 121 10.29 4.62 -7.98
CA VAL A 121 10.77 5.64 -8.93
C VAL A 121 10.10 5.50 -10.29
N PRO A 122 10.18 4.38 -11.01
CA PRO A 122 9.46 4.21 -12.26
C PRO A 122 7.93 4.22 -12.08
N ALA A 123 7.42 3.73 -10.95
CA ALA A 123 5.99 3.70 -10.69
C ALA A 123 5.39 5.11 -10.55
N ALA A 124 6.03 5.99 -9.81
CA ALA A 124 5.59 7.37 -9.67
C ALA A 124 5.63 8.13 -11.02
N LYS A 125 6.66 7.91 -11.84
CA LYS A 125 6.73 8.45 -13.20
C LYS A 125 5.60 7.95 -14.10
N ALA A 126 5.29 6.66 -14.01
CA ALA A 126 4.19 6.07 -14.77
C ALA A 126 2.83 6.65 -14.34
N ALA A 127 2.61 6.85 -13.03
CA ALA A 127 1.43 7.52 -12.52
C ALA A 127 1.33 8.98 -12.99
N ALA A 128 2.45 9.71 -13.01
CA ALA A 128 2.49 11.09 -13.48
C ALA A 128 2.16 11.21 -14.98
N ALA A 129 2.66 10.27 -15.79
CA ALA A 129 2.43 10.23 -17.24
C ALA A 129 1.06 9.68 -17.64
N ALA A 130 0.31 9.09 -16.72
CA ALA A 130 -1.00 8.50 -17.02
C ALA A 130 -2.04 9.59 -17.35
N HIS A 131 -2.90 9.30 -18.31
CA HIS A 131 -3.99 10.18 -18.73
C HIS A 131 -5.33 9.44 -18.63
N ASP A 132 -6.40 10.18 -18.36
CA ASP A 132 -7.75 9.64 -18.43
C ASP A 132 -8.12 9.38 -19.89
N THR A 133 -8.30 8.12 -20.26
CA THR A 133 -8.69 7.72 -21.61
C THR A 133 -10.20 7.80 -21.85
N ASN A 134 -10.97 8.14 -20.81
CA ASN A 134 -12.43 8.29 -20.86
C ASN A 134 -12.90 9.75 -20.72
N ALA A 135 -11.98 10.71 -20.75
CA ALA A 135 -12.26 12.14 -20.67
C ALA A 135 -12.54 12.74 -22.05
#